data_13dda1fee137db76cf3fa2f6a7e40607
#
_entry.id   13dda1fee137db76cf3fa2f6a7e40607
#
_cell.length_a   1.000
_cell.length_b   1.000
_cell.length_c   1.000
_cell.angle_alpha   90.00
_cell.angle_beta   90.00
_cell.angle_gamma   90.00
#
_symmetry.space_group_name_H-M   'P 1'
#
loop_
_entity.id
_entity.type
_entity.pdbx_description
1 polymer ?
#
loop_
_entity_poly.entity_id
_entity_poly.type
_entity_poly.pdbx_seq_one_letter_code
_entity_poly.pdbx_strand_id
1 'polypeptide(L)'
;MKRFALFIFLILTICSPTSVKAQLDSLVYSPESAKLNAEGKNELRATVDAMTFFRDNEYNSKHLIKGYTLPGVWLSPSVSYQPLTNLKFETGVFMLHFWGASNYPNANYANLESAEAQHTTKAFHCVPIIRANLQLTPQVNIVLGTLYGKSAHGLAEPLYNDEMNISGDPETGVQVLYNPHWMDLDAWVNWQDFIFRDDKRQERFCFGLSTRFKPSRRKARFQWHIPLQLLMQHTGGEVNTEAQDRSIKTWLNAAAGVGFNVPLRTQCPVSLGAEFLGTYFSQQCGTALPFDKGYGFLAQAHAQVWRVRLTAGYWASHQYIPILGSTLYSSMSTSTKGITLNNPRMFLLRAEYAQYLGKGFSWGVRFGFDLHHESGVWNANDHTYTHRSMTNDFDAGIYLRLTPSFLIKKFKTDQTK
;
A
#
# COMPACT_ATOMS: atom_id res chain seq x y z
N MET A 1 10.87 31.05 -21.65
CA MET A 1 10.28 30.08 -22.59
C MET A 1 11.33 29.21 -23.30
N LYS A 2 12.39 29.74 -23.92
CA LYS A 2 13.41 28.92 -24.62
C LYS A 2 14.18 27.91 -23.74
N ARG A 3 14.44 28.20 -22.47
CA ARG A 3 15.12 27.29 -21.53
C ARG A 3 14.23 26.15 -21.02
N PHE A 4 12.91 26.36 -20.97
CA PHE A 4 11.94 25.33 -20.60
C PHE A 4 11.72 24.33 -21.75
N ALA A 5 11.73 24.80 -22.99
CA ALA A 5 11.67 23.97 -24.17
C ALA A 5 12.93 23.10 -24.35
N LEU A 6 14.11 23.61 -23.97
CA LEU A 6 15.37 22.85 -23.99
C LEU A 6 15.41 21.75 -22.96
N PHE A 7 14.79 21.94 -21.79
CA PHE A 7 14.66 20.93 -20.74
C PHE A 7 13.72 19.80 -21.16
N ILE A 8 12.62 20.13 -21.83
CA ILE A 8 11.69 19.13 -22.41
C ILE A 8 12.36 18.37 -23.57
N PHE A 9 13.19 19.04 -24.38
CA PHE A 9 13.90 18.41 -25.50
C PHE A 9 15.03 17.47 -25.02
N LEU A 10 15.69 17.79 -23.92
CA LEU A 10 16.74 16.93 -23.32
C LEU A 10 16.15 15.65 -22.73
N ILE A 11 14.90 15.69 -22.24
CA ILE A 11 14.17 14.50 -21.74
C ILE A 11 13.77 13.56 -22.89
N LEU A 12 13.54 14.09 -24.09
CA LEU A 12 13.07 13.32 -25.26
C LEU A 12 14.19 12.53 -25.98
N THR A 13 15.46 12.79 -25.69
CA THR A 13 16.59 12.20 -26.45
C THR A 13 17.18 10.91 -25.86
N ILE A 14 16.64 10.38 -24.75
CA ILE A 14 17.14 9.15 -24.12
C ILE A 14 16.06 8.05 -24.13
N CYS A 15 15.47 7.80 -25.29
CA CYS A 15 14.50 6.70 -25.44
C CYS A 15 15.17 5.42 -25.88
N SER A 16 15.57 4.55 -24.93
CA SER A 16 15.74 3.13 -25.19
C SER A 16 14.40 2.42 -24.96
N PRO A 17 13.90 1.57 -25.88
CA PRO A 17 12.61 0.90 -25.73
C PRO A 17 12.70 -0.28 -24.76
N THR A 18 12.80 -0.01 -23.49
CA THR A 18 12.58 -1.03 -22.47
C THR A 18 11.22 -0.76 -21.81
N SER A 19 10.39 -1.79 -21.74
CA SER A 19 9.07 -1.74 -21.07
C SER A 19 9.26 -1.34 -19.61
N VAL A 20 8.89 -0.10 -19.28
CA VAL A 20 9.08 0.46 -17.94
C VAL A 20 7.81 0.28 -17.15
N LYS A 21 7.80 -0.70 -16.26
CA LYS A 21 6.93 -0.72 -15.08
C LYS A 21 7.78 -0.15 -13.95
N ALA A 22 7.64 1.13 -13.64
CA ALA A 22 8.46 1.77 -12.65
C ALA A 22 7.68 2.83 -11.89
N GLN A 23 6.69 2.39 -11.13
CA GLN A 23 6.03 3.16 -10.08
C GLN A 23 6.44 2.54 -8.75
N LEU A 24 6.42 3.31 -7.67
CA LEU A 24 6.75 2.79 -6.34
C LEU A 24 5.91 1.55 -6.03
N ASP A 25 4.61 1.61 -6.32
CA ASP A 25 3.67 0.50 -6.18
C ASP A 25 4.10 -0.73 -6.97
N SER A 26 4.47 -0.58 -8.24
CA SER A 26 4.90 -1.69 -9.10
C SER A 26 6.32 -2.16 -8.84
N LEU A 27 7.16 -1.32 -8.20
CA LEU A 27 8.51 -1.70 -7.78
C LEU A 27 8.50 -2.52 -6.48
N VAL A 28 7.57 -2.25 -5.59
CA VAL A 28 7.47 -2.95 -4.30
C VAL A 28 6.57 -4.16 -4.42
N TYR A 29 5.49 -4.09 -5.20
CA TYR A 29 4.57 -5.18 -5.42
C TYR A 29 4.37 -5.47 -6.92
N SER A 30 4.55 -6.73 -7.29
CA SER A 30 4.08 -7.27 -8.55
C SER A 30 3.40 -8.61 -8.28
N PRO A 31 2.13 -8.81 -8.66
CA PRO A 31 1.47 -10.11 -8.56
C PRO A 31 2.25 -11.21 -9.31
N GLU A 32 3.06 -10.83 -10.29
CA GLU A 32 3.94 -11.74 -11.02
C GLU A 32 5.08 -12.28 -10.15
N SER A 33 5.46 -11.61 -9.04
CA SER A 33 6.51 -12.10 -8.13
C SER A 33 6.10 -13.37 -7.39
N ALA A 34 4.81 -13.65 -7.26
CA ALA A 34 4.29 -14.87 -6.67
C ALA A 34 4.29 -16.06 -7.66
N LYS A 35 4.39 -15.84 -8.96
CA LYS A 35 4.46 -16.93 -9.96
C LYS A 35 5.76 -17.68 -9.83
N LEU A 36 5.66 -19.00 -9.84
CA LEU A 36 6.81 -19.88 -9.83
C LEU A 36 7.25 -20.20 -11.27
N ASN A 37 8.55 -20.13 -11.50
CA ASN A 37 9.13 -20.62 -12.75
C ASN A 37 9.49 -22.10 -12.59
N ALA A 38 8.97 -22.96 -13.47
CA ALA A 38 9.26 -24.38 -13.45
C ALA A 38 10.77 -24.68 -13.62
N GLU A 39 11.51 -23.83 -14.33
CA GLU A 39 12.98 -23.92 -14.49
C GLU A 39 13.74 -23.74 -13.17
N GLY A 40 13.12 -23.05 -12.19
CA GLY A 40 13.66 -22.84 -10.85
C GLY A 40 13.61 -24.07 -9.95
N LYS A 41 13.08 -25.22 -10.42
CA LYS A 41 13.09 -26.47 -9.66
C LYS A 41 14.50 -26.85 -9.22
N ASN A 42 14.63 -27.25 -7.94
CA ASN A 42 15.88 -27.62 -7.27
C ASN A 42 16.90 -26.48 -7.16
N GLU A 43 16.50 -25.22 -7.36
CA GLU A 43 17.37 -24.06 -7.14
C GLU A 43 17.31 -23.56 -5.70
N LEU A 44 18.49 -23.36 -5.11
CA LEU A 44 18.71 -22.61 -3.88
C LEU A 44 19.23 -21.23 -4.29
N ARG A 45 18.52 -20.17 -3.90
CA ARG A 45 18.85 -18.79 -4.28
C ARG A 45 18.94 -17.91 -3.04
N ALA A 46 19.89 -16.99 -3.03
CA ALA A 46 19.92 -15.87 -2.10
C ALA A 46 19.39 -14.61 -2.79
N THR A 47 18.56 -13.88 -2.09
CA THR A 47 18.01 -12.59 -2.57
C THR A 47 18.22 -11.56 -1.49
N VAL A 48 18.57 -10.35 -1.87
CA VAL A 48 18.59 -9.19 -0.98
C VAL A 48 17.59 -8.20 -1.55
N ASP A 49 16.56 -7.86 -0.80
CA ASP A 49 15.66 -6.76 -1.11
C ASP A 49 15.92 -5.64 -0.11
N ALA A 50 16.31 -4.49 -0.59
CA ALA A 50 16.68 -3.36 0.26
C ALA A 50 16.21 -2.06 -0.36
N MET A 51 15.79 -1.12 0.48
CA MET A 51 15.41 0.22 0.06
C MET A 51 15.92 1.24 1.07
N THR A 52 16.56 2.29 0.59
CA THR A 52 16.74 3.51 1.36
C THR A 52 15.80 4.57 0.82
N PHE A 53 15.22 5.34 1.72
CA PHE A 53 14.22 6.33 1.38
C PHE A 53 14.34 7.57 2.27
N PHE A 54 13.88 8.67 1.71
CA PHE A 54 13.63 9.92 2.42
C PHE A 54 12.28 10.42 1.94
N ARG A 55 11.34 10.62 2.88
CA ARG A 55 10.04 11.20 2.60
C ARG A 55 9.79 12.34 3.58
N ASP A 56 9.33 13.46 3.06
CA ASP A 56 8.95 14.64 3.81
C ASP A 56 7.48 14.93 3.56
N ASN A 57 6.70 14.95 4.63
CA ASN A 57 5.25 15.19 4.63
C ASN A 57 5.00 16.52 5.35
N GLU A 58 4.80 17.58 4.59
CA GLU A 58 4.52 18.91 5.09
C GLU A 58 3.01 19.17 5.06
N TYR A 59 2.38 18.95 6.21
CA TYR A 59 0.93 19.07 6.34
C TYR A 59 0.55 20.34 7.10
N ASN A 60 -0.14 21.26 6.42
CA ASN A 60 -0.71 22.47 7.00
C ASN A 60 -2.11 22.25 7.60
N SER A 61 -2.67 21.07 7.37
CA SER A 61 -3.99 20.67 7.88
C SER A 61 -3.96 20.32 9.37
N LYS A 62 -3.60 21.29 10.22
CA LYS A 62 -3.32 21.14 11.66
C LYS A 62 -4.37 20.36 12.45
N HIS A 63 -5.63 20.39 12.02
CA HIS A 63 -6.73 19.67 12.68
C HIS A 63 -6.94 18.26 12.12
N LEU A 64 -6.32 17.89 11.02
CA LEU A 64 -6.49 16.59 10.38
C LEU A 64 -5.31 15.66 10.70
N ILE A 65 -4.10 16.10 10.39
CA ILE A 65 -2.88 15.32 10.53
C ILE A 65 -1.69 16.25 10.84
N LYS A 66 -0.65 15.72 11.46
CA LYS A 66 0.63 16.44 11.66
C LYS A 66 1.61 16.03 10.57
N GLY A 67 2.39 16.99 10.08
CA GLY A 67 3.52 16.74 9.20
C GLY A 67 4.68 16.02 9.91
N TYR A 68 5.47 15.27 9.16
CA TYR A 68 6.64 14.54 9.67
C TYR A 68 7.57 14.15 8.53
N THR A 69 8.85 13.98 8.85
CA THR A 69 9.86 13.51 7.90
C THR A 69 10.27 12.09 8.24
N LEU A 70 10.38 11.23 7.23
CA LEU A 70 10.76 9.83 7.32
C LEU A 70 12.04 9.55 6.53
N PRO A 71 13.24 9.71 7.12
CA PRO A 71 14.47 9.18 6.55
C PRO A 71 14.69 7.76 7.07
N GLY A 72 14.82 6.78 6.17
CA GLY A 72 14.95 5.39 6.62
C GLY A 72 15.59 4.46 5.61
N VAL A 73 15.84 3.25 6.09
CA VAL A 73 16.31 2.13 5.30
C VAL A 73 15.66 0.84 5.80
N TRP A 74 15.25 0.00 4.88
CA TRP A 74 14.95 -1.37 5.21
C TRP A 74 15.78 -2.33 4.35
N LEU A 75 16.08 -3.49 4.93
CA LEU A 75 16.89 -4.54 4.33
C LEU A 75 16.22 -5.88 4.61
N SER A 76 16.05 -6.69 3.57
CA SER A 76 15.39 -7.99 3.64
C SER A 76 16.21 -9.05 2.90
N PRO A 77 17.31 -9.57 3.50
CA PRO A 77 18.02 -10.73 2.98
C PRO A 77 17.19 -12.00 3.19
N SER A 78 17.10 -12.81 2.16
CA SER A 78 16.39 -14.09 2.19
C SER A 78 17.09 -15.17 1.40
N VAL A 79 16.81 -16.42 1.75
CA VAL A 79 17.20 -17.61 1.01
C VAL A 79 15.93 -18.36 0.63
N SER A 80 15.84 -18.76 -0.62
CA SER A 80 14.69 -19.52 -1.13
C SER A 80 15.13 -20.83 -1.78
N TYR A 81 14.32 -21.87 -1.58
CA TYR A 81 14.50 -23.18 -2.20
C TYR A 81 13.19 -23.63 -2.87
N GLN A 82 13.28 -24.07 -4.10
CA GLN A 82 12.14 -24.57 -4.88
C GLN A 82 12.29 -26.07 -5.12
N PRO A 83 11.84 -26.96 -4.20
CA PRO A 83 11.97 -28.41 -4.35
C PRO A 83 11.16 -28.98 -5.52
N LEU A 84 10.01 -28.37 -5.80
CA LEU A 84 9.08 -28.78 -6.84
C LEU A 84 8.85 -27.65 -7.85
N THR A 85 8.33 -27.97 -9.01
CA THR A 85 7.99 -26.95 -10.02
C THR A 85 6.96 -25.92 -9.53
N ASN A 86 6.14 -26.34 -8.55
CA ASN A 86 4.98 -25.60 -8.05
C ASN A 86 5.05 -25.27 -6.53
N LEU A 87 6.19 -25.53 -5.86
CA LEU A 87 6.36 -25.25 -4.43
C LEU A 87 7.69 -24.59 -4.17
N LYS A 88 7.67 -23.43 -3.51
CA LYS A 88 8.84 -22.66 -3.11
C LYS A 88 8.74 -22.29 -1.64
N PHE A 89 9.83 -22.48 -0.91
CA PHE A 89 10.03 -21.98 0.45
C PHE A 89 11.00 -20.82 0.44
N GLU A 90 10.79 -19.88 1.35
CA GLU A 90 11.67 -18.73 1.56
C GLU A 90 11.80 -18.45 3.05
N THR A 91 13.02 -18.16 3.49
CA THR A 91 13.32 -17.75 4.86
C THR A 91 14.33 -16.62 4.86
N GLY A 92 14.19 -15.69 5.79
CA GLY A 92 15.04 -14.51 5.89
C GLY A 92 14.68 -13.64 7.07
N VAL A 93 15.11 -12.41 7.01
CA VAL A 93 14.77 -11.39 8.01
C VAL A 93 14.44 -10.08 7.30
N PHE A 94 13.50 -9.33 7.86
CA PHE A 94 13.23 -7.96 7.48
C PHE A 94 13.71 -7.04 8.60
N MET A 95 14.49 -6.04 8.26
CA MET A 95 15.07 -5.07 9.18
C MET A 95 14.69 -3.67 8.69
N LEU A 96 14.13 -2.84 9.57
CA LEU A 96 13.74 -1.46 9.29
C LEU A 96 14.41 -0.53 10.30
N HIS A 97 14.97 0.56 9.83
CA HIS A 97 15.58 1.59 10.65
C HIS A 97 15.23 2.99 10.14
N PHE A 98 14.82 3.86 11.05
CA PHE A 98 14.62 5.29 10.79
C PHE A 98 15.76 6.11 11.40
N TRP A 99 16.36 6.99 10.59
CA TRP A 99 17.43 7.87 11.07
C TRP A 99 16.84 9.09 11.79
N GLY A 100 17.47 9.46 12.90
CA GLY A 100 17.13 10.69 13.63
C GLY A 100 15.83 10.63 14.45
N ALA A 101 15.08 9.54 14.42
CA ALA A 101 13.87 9.38 15.20
C ALA A 101 14.02 8.29 16.26
N SER A 102 13.53 8.55 17.48
CA SER A 102 13.39 7.52 18.51
C SER A 102 12.16 6.63 18.26
N ASN A 103 11.14 7.18 17.62
CA ASN A 103 9.88 6.52 17.30
C ASN A 103 9.40 6.95 15.92
N TYR A 104 8.81 6.02 15.16
CA TYR A 104 8.06 6.34 13.97
C TYR A 104 6.72 6.98 14.37
N PRO A 105 6.38 8.17 13.85
CA PRO A 105 5.07 8.75 14.11
C PRO A 105 4.01 7.98 13.33
N ASN A 106 3.34 7.03 13.98
CA ASN A 106 2.19 6.39 13.39
C ASN A 106 1.05 7.41 13.29
N ALA A 107 0.89 7.99 12.12
CA ALA A 107 -0.10 9.02 11.87
C ALA A 107 -1.54 8.47 11.78
N ASN A 108 -1.69 7.14 11.67
CA ASN A 108 -3.00 6.53 11.55
C ASN A 108 -3.63 6.35 12.94
N TYR A 109 -4.57 7.23 13.29
CA TYR A 109 -5.43 7.09 14.48
C TYR A 109 -4.69 7.08 15.82
N ALA A 110 -3.58 7.80 15.93
CA ALA A 110 -2.80 7.93 17.17
C ALA A 110 -3.63 8.41 18.40
N ASN A 111 -4.84 8.92 18.17
CA ASN A 111 -5.73 9.40 19.21
C ASN A 111 -6.78 8.40 19.68
N LEU A 112 -6.78 7.18 19.12
CA LEU A 112 -7.64 6.10 19.58
C LEU A 112 -6.85 5.21 20.53
N GLU A 113 -7.46 4.79 21.65
CA GLU A 113 -6.81 3.86 22.60
C GLU A 113 -6.36 2.57 21.93
N SER A 114 -7.11 2.10 20.91
CA SER A 114 -6.70 0.99 20.05
C SER A 114 -5.51 1.31 19.13
N ALA A 115 -5.18 2.58 18.92
CA ALA A 115 -4.07 3.00 18.09
C ALA A 115 -2.81 3.28 18.90
N GLU A 116 -2.90 3.53 20.19
CA GLU A 116 -1.73 3.52 21.08
C GLU A 116 -1.05 2.15 21.11
N ALA A 117 -1.81 1.08 20.94
CA ALA A 117 -1.29 -0.26 20.70
C ALA A 117 -0.68 -0.46 19.29
N GLN A 118 -0.94 0.43 18.33
CA GLN A 118 -0.40 0.35 16.97
C GLN A 118 0.99 0.98 16.80
N HIS A 119 1.72 1.10 17.87
CA HIS A 119 3.17 1.25 17.92
C HIS A 119 3.82 2.38 17.13
N THR A 120 4.30 3.32 17.86
CA THR A 120 5.56 3.96 17.53
C THR A 120 6.61 2.87 17.33
N THR A 121 6.96 2.55 16.09
CA THR A 121 8.07 1.64 15.80
C THR A 121 9.34 2.27 16.35
N LYS A 122 10.06 1.56 17.22
CA LYS A 122 11.36 2.02 17.68
C LYS A 122 12.30 2.19 16.49
N ALA A 123 13.35 2.97 16.64
CA ALA A 123 14.28 3.32 15.57
C ALA A 123 14.86 2.12 14.78
N PHE A 124 14.87 0.93 15.34
CA PHE A 124 15.27 -0.32 14.69
C PHE A 124 14.25 -1.41 14.96
N HIS A 125 13.78 -2.05 13.89
CA HIS A 125 12.85 -3.17 13.96
C HIS A 125 13.35 -4.34 13.13
N CYS A 126 13.18 -5.57 13.62
CA CYS A 126 13.62 -6.79 12.96
C CYS A 126 12.55 -7.88 13.13
N VAL A 127 12.05 -8.42 12.02
CA VAL A 127 11.07 -9.51 12.01
C VAL A 127 11.52 -10.65 11.09
N PRO A 128 11.20 -11.92 11.40
CA PRO A 128 11.52 -13.03 10.53
C PRO A 128 10.66 -13.01 9.26
N ILE A 129 11.24 -13.48 8.16
CA ILE A 129 10.52 -13.82 6.94
C ILE A 129 10.48 -15.33 6.84
N ILE A 130 9.29 -15.88 6.79
CA ILE A 130 9.05 -17.32 6.57
C ILE A 130 7.88 -17.41 5.60
N ARG A 131 8.10 -17.96 4.41
CA ARG A 131 7.09 -18.06 3.36
C ARG A 131 7.09 -19.41 2.70
N ALA A 132 5.89 -19.98 2.53
CA ALA A 132 5.64 -21.09 1.63
C ALA A 132 4.71 -20.62 0.52
N ASN A 133 5.09 -20.80 -0.74
CA ASN A 133 4.28 -20.44 -1.91
C ASN A 133 4.01 -21.72 -2.70
N LEU A 134 2.74 -22.10 -2.75
CA LEU A 134 2.22 -23.24 -3.49
C LEU A 134 1.43 -22.75 -4.70
N GLN A 135 1.90 -23.05 -5.89
CA GLN A 135 1.19 -22.79 -7.13
C GLN A 135 0.31 -23.98 -7.47
N LEU A 136 -1.00 -23.90 -7.20
CA LEU A 136 -1.96 -24.97 -7.48
C LEU A 136 -2.22 -25.13 -8.98
N THR A 137 -2.33 -24.01 -9.69
CA THR A 137 -2.46 -23.92 -11.13
C THR A 137 -1.59 -22.79 -11.66
N PRO A 138 -1.35 -22.65 -12.97
CA PRO A 138 -0.62 -21.48 -13.50
C PRO A 138 -1.22 -20.13 -13.16
N GLN A 139 -2.45 -20.10 -12.62
CA GLN A 139 -3.21 -18.90 -12.32
C GLN A 139 -3.49 -18.73 -10.81
N VAL A 140 -3.31 -19.79 -10.00
CA VAL A 140 -3.66 -19.81 -8.58
C VAL A 140 -2.42 -20.08 -7.73
N ASN A 141 -2.09 -19.17 -6.84
CA ASN A 141 -1.08 -19.35 -5.82
C ASN A 141 -1.71 -19.25 -4.42
N ILE A 142 -1.28 -20.11 -3.51
CA ILE A 142 -1.54 -20.02 -2.08
C ILE A 142 -0.22 -19.72 -1.38
N VAL A 143 -0.22 -18.70 -0.55
CA VAL A 143 0.94 -18.26 0.22
C VAL A 143 0.62 -18.40 1.71
N LEU A 144 1.53 -18.99 2.46
CA LEU A 144 1.46 -19.15 3.92
C LEU A 144 2.69 -18.51 4.56
N GLY A 145 2.49 -17.81 5.68
CA GLY A 145 3.53 -17.09 6.39
C GLY A 145 3.64 -15.64 5.91
N THR A 146 4.82 -15.15 5.60
CA THR A 146 4.99 -13.77 5.12
C THR A 146 4.38 -13.60 3.72
N LEU A 147 3.44 -12.67 3.59
CA LEU A 147 2.65 -12.46 2.38
C LEU A 147 3.46 -11.74 1.28
N TYR A 148 3.01 -11.87 0.04
CA TYR A 148 3.40 -10.96 -1.03
C TYR A 148 2.44 -9.76 -1.00
N GLY A 149 2.95 -8.56 -1.11
CA GLY A 149 2.08 -7.39 -1.19
C GLY A 149 2.39 -6.33 -0.17
N LYS A 150 3.66 -6.14 0.15
CA LYS A 150 4.05 -5.02 1.01
C LYS A 150 3.43 -3.68 0.55
N SER A 151 2.89 -3.60 -0.64
CA SER A 151 2.28 -2.42 -1.20
C SER A 151 0.79 -2.60 -1.45
N ALA A 152 0.01 -2.31 -0.43
CA ALA A 152 -1.39 -2.00 -0.60
C ALA A 152 -2.23 -3.08 -1.31
N HIS A 153 -1.66 -4.24 -1.64
CA HIS A 153 -2.37 -5.32 -2.35
C HIS A 153 -3.20 -4.82 -3.55
N GLY A 154 -2.80 -3.69 -4.17
CA GLY A 154 -3.57 -3.03 -5.21
C GLY A 154 -4.85 -2.32 -4.73
N LEU A 155 -5.00 -2.07 -3.44
CA LEU A 155 -6.06 -1.26 -2.88
C LEU A 155 -5.84 0.24 -3.18
N ALA A 156 -6.93 0.98 -3.24
CA ALA A 156 -6.89 2.43 -3.39
C ALA A 156 -6.41 3.12 -2.09
N GLU A 157 -5.77 4.27 -2.22
CA GLU A 157 -5.18 5.03 -1.11
C GLU A 157 -6.16 5.34 0.05
N PRO A 158 -7.47 5.57 -0.17
CA PRO A 158 -8.43 5.67 0.91
C PRO A 158 -8.63 4.38 1.73
N LEU A 159 -8.27 3.20 1.20
CA LEU A 159 -8.39 1.92 1.89
C LEU A 159 -7.06 1.48 2.51
N TYR A 160 -5.95 1.78 1.85
CA TYR A 160 -4.62 1.38 2.29
C TYR A 160 -3.59 2.47 1.94
N ASN A 161 -2.90 2.98 2.97
CA ASN A 161 -1.91 4.03 2.82
C ASN A 161 -0.64 3.50 2.14
N ASP A 162 -0.26 4.08 1.01
CA ASP A 162 0.91 3.68 0.23
C ASP A 162 2.24 3.92 0.97
N GLU A 163 2.28 4.83 1.95
CA GLU A 163 3.44 5.03 2.82
C GLU A 163 3.82 3.78 3.62
N MET A 164 2.84 2.92 3.94
CA MET A 164 3.12 1.64 4.62
C MET A 164 4.03 0.71 3.81
N ASN A 165 4.16 0.93 2.50
CA ASN A 165 5.12 0.20 1.66
C ASN A 165 6.57 0.43 2.06
N ILE A 166 6.88 1.60 2.59
CA ILE A 166 8.23 1.97 3.02
C ILE A 166 8.39 1.90 4.54
N SER A 167 7.31 2.05 5.31
CA SER A 167 7.33 2.19 6.77
C SER A 167 6.74 1.01 7.53
N GLY A 168 5.93 0.16 6.89
CA GLY A 168 5.26 -0.97 7.54
C GLY A 168 6.10 -2.26 7.57
N ASP A 169 5.76 -3.15 8.49
CA ASP A 169 6.27 -4.52 8.52
C ASP A 169 5.69 -5.36 7.39
N PRO A 170 6.38 -6.43 6.97
CA PRO A 170 5.78 -7.44 6.11
C PRO A 170 4.56 -8.07 6.77
N GLU A 171 3.46 -8.14 6.04
CA GLU A 171 2.26 -8.82 6.52
C GLU A 171 2.48 -10.32 6.63
N THR A 172 1.79 -10.98 7.58
CA THR A 172 1.97 -12.40 7.86
C THR A 172 0.62 -13.09 8.05
N GLY A 173 0.44 -14.23 7.38
CA GLY A 173 -0.81 -15.02 7.47
C GLY A 173 -1.03 -15.92 6.27
N VAL A 174 -2.17 -15.76 5.61
CA VAL A 174 -2.59 -16.56 4.45
C VAL A 174 -2.99 -15.65 3.31
N GLN A 175 -2.58 -15.97 2.08
CA GLN A 175 -2.94 -15.22 0.88
C GLN A 175 -3.28 -16.16 -0.26
N VAL A 176 -4.31 -15.80 -1.01
CA VAL A 176 -4.72 -16.46 -2.25
C VAL A 176 -4.63 -15.46 -3.39
N LEU A 177 -3.82 -15.79 -4.39
CA LEU A 177 -3.68 -15.00 -5.61
C LEU A 177 -4.29 -15.76 -6.77
N TYR A 178 -5.21 -15.14 -7.51
CA TYR A 178 -5.81 -15.72 -8.71
C TYR A 178 -5.77 -14.71 -9.86
N ASN A 179 -4.96 -15.01 -10.88
CA ASN A 179 -4.61 -14.07 -11.94
C ASN A 179 -4.82 -14.66 -13.34
N PRO A 180 -6.07 -15.00 -13.75
CA PRO A 180 -6.37 -15.29 -15.14
C PRO A 180 -6.31 -14.00 -15.98
N HIS A 181 -6.43 -14.12 -17.30
CA HIS A 181 -6.36 -12.97 -18.20
C HIS A 181 -7.48 -11.92 -18.00
N TRP A 182 -8.62 -12.32 -17.46
CA TRP A 182 -9.82 -11.50 -17.30
C TRP A 182 -9.99 -10.93 -15.87
N MET A 183 -9.17 -11.37 -14.89
CA MET A 183 -9.26 -10.91 -13.52
C MET A 183 -7.89 -10.93 -12.85
N ASP A 184 -7.65 -9.98 -11.95
CA ASP A 184 -6.66 -10.08 -10.89
C ASP A 184 -7.41 -10.16 -9.57
N LEU A 185 -7.02 -11.10 -8.71
CA LEU A 185 -7.56 -11.25 -7.36
C LEU A 185 -6.42 -11.49 -6.39
N ASP A 186 -6.44 -10.75 -5.30
CA ASP A 186 -5.62 -10.93 -4.12
C ASP A 186 -6.55 -10.93 -2.90
N ALA A 187 -6.60 -12.04 -2.18
CA ALA A 187 -7.36 -12.19 -0.95
C ALA A 187 -6.43 -12.66 0.15
N TRP A 188 -6.43 -11.98 1.30
CA TRP A 188 -5.49 -12.30 2.36
C TRP A 188 -6.08 -12.10 3.75
N VAL A 189 -5.46 -12.76 4.71
CA VAL A 189 -5.56 -12.48 6.14
C VAL A 189 -4.19 -12.13 6.64
N ASN A 190 -4.04 -10.95 7.23
CA ASN A 190 -2.85 -10.52 7.93
C ASN A 190 -3.09 -10.59 9.43
N TRP A 191 -2.33 -11.45 10.13
CA TRP A 191 -2.39 -11.60 11.57
C TRP A 191 -1.47 -10.57 12.22
N GLN A 192 -2.03 -9.49 12.75
CA GLN A 192 -1.26 -8.35 13.24
C GLN A 192 -0.78 -8.52 14.66
N ASP A 193 -1.63 -9.04 15.54
CA ASP A 193 -1.30 -9.34 16.93
C ASP A 193 -1.79 -10.75 17.29
N PHE A 194 -0.87 -11.62 17.66
CA PHE A 194 -1.14 -12.90 18.28
C PHE A 194 -0.96 -12.79 19.79
N ILE A 195 -1.82 -13.43 20.58
CA ILE A 195 -1.76 -13.38 22.03
C ILE A 195 -1.51 -14.75 22.63
N PHE A 196 -0.75 -14.77 23.74
CA PHE A 196 -0.66 -15.87 24.67
C PHE A 196 -1.61 -15.64 25.85
N ARG A 197 -1.86 -16.69 26.66
CA ARG A 197 -2.82 -16.69 27.75
C ARG A 197 -2.70 -15.52 28.74
N ASP A 198 -1.47 -15.05 29.00
CA ASP A 198 -1.18 -14.01 29.98
C ASP A 198 -0.96 -12.63 29.36
N ASP A 199 -1.19 -12.49 28.05
CA ASP A 199 -1.06 -11.21 27.36
C ASP A 199 -2.22 -10.26 27.73
N LYS A 200 -1.85 -9.01 28.00
CA LYS A 200 -2.80 -7.93 28.31
C LYS A 200 -3.34 -7.21 27.06
N ARG A 201 -2.98 -7.68 25.88
CA ARG A 201 -3.42 -7.14 24.59
C ARG A 201 -4.56 -7.98 24.05
N GLN A 202 -5.31 -7.43 23.12
CA GLN A 202 -6.31 -8.17 22.34
C GLN A 202 -5.67 -8.67 21.05
N GLU A 203 -6.15 -9.81 20.58
CA GLU A 203 -5.86 -10.33 19.27
C GLU A 203 -6.36 -9.38 18.17
N ARG A 204 -5.59 -9.24 17.11
CA ARG A 204 -5.97 -8.38 15.99
C ARG A 204 -5.53 -8.99 14.66
N PHE A 205 -6.44 -8.99 13.71
CA PHE A 205 -6.15 -9.38 12.34
C PHE A 205 -6.87 -8.48 11.33
N CYS A 206 -6.34 -8.46 10.13
CA CYS A 206 -6.93 -7.77 9.00
C CYS A 206 -7.26 -8.80 7.90
N PHE A 207 -8.46 -8.73 7.36
CA PHE A 207 -8.85 -9.42 6.13
C PHE A 207 -8.94 -8.43 5.00
N GLY A 208 -8.32 -8.75 3.87
CA GLY A 208 -8.39 -7.92 2.67
C GLY A 208 -8.76 -8.70 1.43
N LEU A 209 -9.40 -8.00 0.50
CA LEU A 209 -9.75 -8.49 -0.83
C LEU A 209 -9.53 -7.37 -1.83
N SER A 210 -8.69 -7.61 -2.82
CA SER A 210 -8.52 -6.74 -3.98
C SER A 210 -8.85 -7.52 -5.24
N THR A 211 -9.79 -7.02 -6.03
CA THR A 211 -10.10 -7.61 -7.32
C THR A 211 -10.09 -6.55 -8.41
N ARG A 212 -9.72 -6.97 -9.61
CA ARG A 212 -9.82 -6.15 -10.82
C ARG A 212 -10.32 -7.02 -11.97
N PHE A 213 -11.59 -6.91 -12.28
CA PHE A 213 -12.17 -7.54 -13.48
C PHE A 213 -11.75 -6.77 -14.73
N LYS A 214 -11.24 -7.47 -15.74
CA LYS A 214 -10.70 -6.91 -16.99
C LYS A 214 -11.47 -7.47 -18.18
N PRO A 215 -12.70 -6.97 -18.47
CA PRO A 215 -13.52 -7.53 -19.57
C PRO A 215 -12.97 -7.21 -20.96
N SER A 216 -12.10 -6.21 -21.07
CA SER A 216 -11.50 -5.82 -22.34
C SER A 216 -10.49 -6.85 -22.83
N ARG A 217 -10.42 -7.04 -24.14
CA ARG A 217 -9.34 -7.84 -24.73
C ARG A 217 -7.98 -7.19 -24.45
N ARG A 218 -6.97 -7.99 -24.15
CA ARG A 218 -5.61 -7.52 -23.77
C ARG A 218 -4.96 -6.56 -24.79
N LYS A 219 -5.34 -6.61 -26.05
CA LYS A 219 -4.86 -5.73 -27.14
C LYS A 219 -5.83 -4.63 -27.55
N ALA A 220 -6.92 -4.43 -26.79
CA ALA A 220 -7.87 -3.36 -27.08
C ALA A 220 -7.20 -1.99 -26.91
N ARG A 221 -7.57 -1.04 -27.77
CA ARG A 221 -7.14 0.37 -27.65
C ARG A 221 -7.70 1.03 -26.40
N PHE A 222 -8.91 0.65 -26.03
CA PHE A 222 -9.60 1.09 -24.83
C PHE A 222 -9.74 -0.12 -23.91
N GLN A 223 -9.08 -0.05 -22.79
CA GLN A 223 -9.12 -1.09 -21.76
C GLN A 223 -9.89 -0.54 -20.57
N TRP A 224 -10.85 -1.30 -20.08
CA TRP A 224 -11.58 -0.94 -18.88
C TRP A 224 -11.57 -2.07 -17.89
N HIS A 225 -11.75 -1.73 -16.63
CA HIS A 225 -11.77 -2.69 -15.53
C HIS A 225 -12.74 -2.25 -14.43
N ILE A 226 -13.17 -3.19 -13.64
CA ILE A 226 -14.04 -2.98 -12.49
C ILE A 226 -13.25 -3.41 -11.25
N PRO A 227 -12.75 -2.47 -10.43
CA PRO A 227 -12.18 -2.77 -9.14
C PRO A 227 -13.29 -3.05 -8.12
N LEU A 228 -13.12 -4.12 -7.32
CA LEU A 228 -13.86 -4.37 -6.10
C LEU A 228 -12.85 -4.60 -4.99
N GLN A 229 -12.95 -3.85 -3.91
CA GLN A 229 -11.97 -3.82 -2.84
C GLN A 229 -12.66 -3.87 -1.49
N LEU A 230 -12.05 -4.57 -0.55
CA LEU A 230 -12.55 -4.69 0.81
C LEU A 230 -11.37 -4.82 1.78
N LEU A 231 -11.48 -4.15 2.91
CA LEU A 231 -10.54 -4.24 4.01
C LEU A 231 -11.36 -4.29 5.31
N MET A 232 -11.15 -5.31 6.12
CA MET A 232 -11.79 -5.45 7.43
C MET A 232 -10.70 -5.64 8.49
N GLN A 233 -10.74 -4.86 9.55
CA GLN A 233 -9.91 -5.06 10.73
C GLN A 233 -10.80 -5.51 11.90
N HIS A 234 -10.35 -6.56 12.58
CA HIS A 234 -11.00 -7.12 13.74
C HIS A 234 -10.05 -7.10 14.94
N THR A 235 -10.59 -6.75 16.11
CA THR A 235 -9.84 -6.74 17.38
C THR A 235 -10.70 -7.34 18.46
N GLY A 236 -10.15 -8.25 19.25
CA GLY A 236 -10.82 -8.88 20.39
C GLY A 236 -11.61 -10.15 20.03
N GLY A 237 -12.42 -10.63 20.96
CA GLY A 237 -13.24 -11.83 20.79
C GLY A 237 -12.62 -13.11 21.36
N GLU A 238 -11.46 -13.02 22.00
CA GLU A 238 -10.80 -14.14 22.67
C GLU A 238 -11.63 -14.64 23.86
N VAL A 239 -11.73 -15.95 24.00
CA VAL A 239 -12.53 -16.59 25.08
C VAL A 239 -11.88 -16.41 26.45
N ASN A 240 -10.55 -16.41 26.50
CA ASN A 240 -9.76 -16.30 27.73
C ASN A 240 -8.71 -15.19 27.55
N THR A 241 -9.05 -13.97 27.90
CA THR A 241 -8.11 -12.83 27.81
C THR A 241 -7.91 -12.16 29.17
N GLU A 242 -6.67 -11.79 29.46
CA GLU A 242 -6.27 -10.90 30.55
C GLU A 242 -6.31 -9.41 30.14
N ALA A 243 -6.76 -9.10 28.92
CA ALA A 243 -6.84 -7.75 28.43
C ALA A 243 -7.78 -6.88 29.29
N GLN A 244 -7.36 -5.66 29.60
CA GLN A 244 -8.18 -4.68 30.33
C GLN A 244 -9.38 -4.22 29.49
N ASP A 245 -9.16 -3.95 28.20
CA ASP A 245 -10.22 -3.70 27.24
C ASP A 245 -10.66 -5.04 26.62
N ARG A 246 -11.90 -5.43 26.81
CA ARG A 246 -12.51 -6.65 26.26
C ARG A 246 -13.53 -6.33 25.17
N SER A 247 -13.59 -5.08 24.72
CA SER A 247 -14.53 -4.67 23.69
C SER A 247 -14.12 -5.25 22.32
N ILE A 248 -15.05 -5.89 21.66
CA ILE A 248 -14.87 -6.35 20.29
C ILE A 248 -15.02 -5.15 19.35
N LYS A 249 -14.06 -4.97 18.45
CA LYS A 249 -14.07 -3.92 17.45
C LYS A 249 -13.94 -4.53 16.07
N THR A 250 -14.86 -4.19 15.17
CA THR A 250 -14.79 -4.64 13.78
C THR A 250 -15.10 -3.47 12.87
N TRP A 251 -14.14 -3.10 12.06
CA TRP A 251 -14.23 -1.98 11.12
C TRP A 251 -14.08 -2.47 9.69
N LEU A 252 -14.84 -1.89 8.78
CA LEU A 252 -14.88 -2.25 7.37
C LEU A 252 -14.66 -1.02 6.49
N ASN A 253 -13.74 -1.12 5.54
CA ASN A 253 -13.72 -0.27 4.35
C ASN A 253 -14.00 -1.12 3.10
N ALA A 254 -14.73 -0.57 2.17
CA ALA A 254 -14.97 -1.17 0.86
C ALA A 254 -14.89 -0.12 -0.24
N ALA A 255 -14.56 -0.54 -1.45
CA ALA A 255 -14.62 0.31 -2.63
C ALA A 255 -15.05 -0.50 -3.85
N ALA A 256 -15.81 0.15 -4.72
CA ALA A 256 -16.17 -0.38 -6.03
C ALA A 256 -16.22 0.76 -7.05
N GLY A 257 -15.95 0.44 -8.32
CA GLY A 257 -15.93 1.47 -9.33
C GLY A 257 -15.66 0.99 -10.73
N VAL A 258 -15.18 1.89 -11.56
CA VAL A 258 -14.77 1.62 -12.94
C VAL A 258 -13.51 2.37 -13.28
N GLY A 259 -12.59 1.70 -13.94
CA GLY A 259 -11.35 2.28 -14.42
C GLY A 259 -11.17 2.08 -15.92
N PHE A 260 -10.46 3.00 -16.55
CA PHE A 260 -10.16 3.02 -17.97
C PHE A 260 -8.65 3.23 -18.18
N ASN A 261 -8.13 2.60 -19.21
CA ASN A 261 -6.75 2.81 -19.65
C ASN A 261 -6.68 2.77 -21.19
N VAL A 262 -6.02 3.76 -21.75
CA VAL A 262 -5.82 3.92 -23.19
C VAL A 262 -4.32 3.95 -23.46
N PRO A 263 -3.69 2.81 -23.81
CA PRO A 263 -2.30 2.79 -24.26
C PRO A 263 -2.21 3.45 -25.64
N LEU A 264 -1.41 4.49 -25.74
CA LEU A 264 -1.15 5.18 -27.01
C LEU A 264 0.08 4.55 -27.66
N ARG A 265 -0.05 4.20 -28.93
CA ARG A 265 1.04 3.63 -29.74
C ARG A 265 1.88 4.79 -30.30
N THR A 266 2.86 5.23 -29.53
CA THR A 266 3.83 6.25 -29.91
C THR A 266 5.24 5.67 -29.82
N GLN A 267 6.25 6.39 -30.31
CA GLN A 267 7.66 5.98 -30.15
C GLN A 267 8.05 5.90 -28.66
N CYS A 268 7.48 6.75 -27.82
CA CYS A 268 7.57 6.63 -26.36
C CYS A 268 6.32 5.96 -25.82
N PRO A 269 6.44 5.07 -24.81
CA PRO A 269 5.26 4.49 -24.17
C PRO A 269 4.46 5.59 -23.46
N VAL A 270 3.25 5.79 -23.91
CA VAL A 270 2.28 6.74 -23.34
C VAL A 270 1.00 5.99 -23.05
N SER A 271 0.43 6.20 -21.87
CA SER A 271 -0.91 5.74 -21.55
C SER A 271 -1.67 6.82 -20.77
N LEU A 272 -2.97 6.90 -21.04
CA LEU A 272 -3.90 7.75 -20.30
C LEU A 272 -4.90 6.85 -19.61
N GLY A 273 -5.26 7.17 -18.38
CA GLY A 273 -6.28 6.44 -17.66
C GLY A 273 -7.07 7.32 -16.72
N ALA A 274 -8.21 6.78 -16.31
CA ALA A 274 -9.03 7.37 -15.27
C ALA A 274 -9.68 6.25 -14.44
N GLU A 275 -9.93 6.52 -13.18
CA GLU A 275 -10.62 5.62 -12.27
C GLU A 275 -11.60 6.41 -11.40
N PHE A 276 -12.79 5.84 -11.22
CA PHE A 276 -13.85 6.37 -10.39
C PHE A 276 -14.23 5.32 -9.37
N LEU A 277 -14.12 5.64 -8.08
CA LEU A 277 -14.39 4.74 -6.97
C LEU A 277 -15.42 5.35 -6.02
N GLY A 278 -16.47 4.60 -5.72
CA GLY A 278 -17.27 4.80 -4.54
C GLY A 278 -16.66 4.03 -3.39
N THR A 279 -16.51 4.65 -2.23
CA THR A 279 -15.97 4.03 -1.02
C THR A 279 -17.01 4.01 0.09
N TYR A 280 -16.90 3.04 0.99
CA TYR A 280 -17.78 2.86 2.12
C TYR A 280 -16.97 2.51 3.37
N PHE A 281 -17.37 3.08 4.50
CA PHE A 281 -16.85 2.77 5.83
C PHE A 281 -18.00 2.31 6.72
N SER A 282 -17.74 1.34 7.59
CA SER A 282 -18.68 0.93 8.63
C SER A 282 -17.95 0.39 9.86
N GLN A 283 -18.42 0.82 11.03
CA GLN A 283 -18.10 0.24 12.32
C GLN A 283 -19.15 -0.83 12.62
N GLN A 284 -18.78 -2.12 12.45
CA GLN A 284 -19.69 -3.26 12.60
C GLN A 284 -19.89 -3.66 14.07
N CYS A 285 -18.81 -3.54 14.86
CA CYS A 285 -18.82 -3.78 16.29
C CYS A 285 -18.02 -2.69 17.01
N GLY A 286 -18.44 -2.40 18.25
CA GLY A 286 -17.82 -1.39 19.08
C GLY A 286 -18.31 0.03 18.78
N THR A 287 -17.87 0.99 19.59
CA THR A 287 -18.24 2.42 19.52
C THR A 287 -17.00 3.31 19.64
N ALA A 288 -15.84 2.79 19.23
CA ALA A 288 -14.57 3.49 19.38
C ALA A 288 -14.41 4.67 18.42
N LEU A 289 -15.10 4.65 17.28
CA LEU A 289 -15.03 5.69 16.26
C LEU A 289 -16.23 6.64 16.36
N PRO A 290 -16.06 7.92 15.95
CA PRO A 290 -17.12 8.92 16.05
C PRO A 290 -18.29 8.70 15.09
N PHE A 291 -18.15 7.83 14.10
CA PHE A 291 -19.18 7.52 13.11
C PHE A 291 -19.35 6.02 12.96
N ASP A 292 -20.60 5.58 12.79
CA ASP A 292 -20.93 4.17 12.54
C ASP A 292 -20.79 3.80 11.07
N LYS A 293 -21.07 4.74 10.18
CA LYS A 293 -21.03 4.58 8.72
C LYS A 293 -20.55 5.84 8.03
N GLY A 294 -19.93 5.68 6.89
CA GLY A 294 -19.53 6.78 6.05
C GLY A 294 -19.33 6.33 4.61
N TYR A 295 -19.25 7.28 3.71
CA TYR A 295 -19.00 7.01 2.30
C TYR A 295 -18.11 8.09 1.71
N GLY A 296 -17.48 7.77 0.59
CA GLY A 296 -16.65 8.70 -0.15
C GLY A 296 -16.67 8.40 -1.65
N PHE A 297 -16.19 9.35 -2.40
CA PHE A 297 -16.04 9.25 -3.85
C PHE A 297 -14.66 9.76 -4.25
N LEU A 298 -13.92 8.95 -4.99
CA LEU A 298 -12.62 9.28 -5.55
C LEU A 298 -12.69 9.21 -7.07
N ALA A 299 -12.40 10.32 -7.73
CA ALA A 299 -12.19 10.38 -9.17
C ALA A 299 -10.72 10.71 -9.44
N GLN A 300 -10.05 9.91 -10.25
CA GLN A 300 -8.65 10.13 -10.61
C GLN A 300 -8.45 10.00 -12.11
N ALA A 301 -7.58 10.83 -12.68
CA ALA A 301 -7.05 10.68 -14.01
C ALA A 301 -5.52 10.62 -13.94
N HIS A 302 -4.91 9.76 -14.74
CA HIS A 302 -3.46 9.64 -14.79
C HIS A 302 -2.95 9.62 -16.22
N ALA A 303 -1.79 10.20 -16.41
CA ALA A 303 -1.02 10.16 -17.64
C ALA A 303 0.36 9.55 -17.33
N GLN A 304 0.68 8.45 -18.00
CA GLN A 304 2.01 7.86 -17.96
C GLN A 304 2.72 8.24 -19.26
N VAL A 305 3.83 8.96 -19.16
CA VAL A 305 4.68 9.30 -20.28
C VAL A 305 6.09 8.81 -19.97
N TRP A 306 6.51 7.77 -20.65
CA TRP A 306 7.78 7.10 -20.40
C TRP A 306 7.94 6.69 -18.93
N ARG A 307 8.79 7.35 -18.15
CA ARG A 307 9.08 7.07 -16.73
C ARG A 307 8.35 8.00 -15.77
N VAL A 308 7.61 8.97 -16.28
CA VAL A 308 6.86 9.94 -15.48
C VAL A 308 5.39 9.55 -15.45
N ARG A 309 4.83 9.48 -14.26
CA ARG A 309 3.38 9.40 -14.03
C ARG A 309 2.89 10.67 -13.37
N LEU A 310 1.86 11.23 -13.95
CA LEU A 310 1.12 12.33 -13.38
C LEU A 310 -0.28 11.84 -13.05
N THR A 311 -0.76 12.11 -11.85
CA THR A 311 -2.13 11.79 -11.41
C THR A 311 -2.76 13.06 -10.86
N ALA A 312 -3.97 13.34 -11.30
CA ALA A 312 -4.82 14.37 -10.74
C ALA A 312 -6.12 13.73 -10.28
N GLY A 313 -6.65 14.13 -9.14
CA GLY A 313 -7.87 13.54 -8.61
C GLY A 313 -8.67 14.50 -7.73
N TYR A 314 -9.86 14.04 -7.42
CA TYR A 314 -10.79 14.71 -6.53
C TYR A 314 -11.40 13.70 -5.57
N TRP A 315 -11.37 14.04 -4.29
CA TRP A 315 -11.99 13.31 -3.20
C TRP A 315 -13.12 14.13 -2.58
N ALA A 316 -14.20 13.45 -2.24
CA ALA A 316 -15.28 13.99 -1.42
C ALA A 316 -15.83 12.88 -0.55
N SER A 317 -16.11 13.17 0.73
CA SER A 317 -16.62 12.17 1.65
C SER A 317 -17.61 12.73 2.66
N HIS A 318 -18.38 11.82 3.26
CA HIS A 318 -19.26 12.07 4.38
C HIS A 318 -19.00 11.00 5.44
N GLN A 319 -18.54 11.41 6.61
CA GLN A 319 -18.26 10.53 7.76
C GLN A 319 -17.36 9.32 7.45
N TYR A 320 -16.55 9.40 6.41
CA TYR A 320 -15.67 8.32 6.00
C TYR A 320 -14.42 8.28 6.87
N ILE A 321 -14.08 7.08 7.36
CA ILE A 321 -12.86 6.83 8.14
C ILE A 321 -12.07 5.71 7.43
N PRO A 322 -10.87 6.00 6.92
CA PRO A 322 -9.96 4.98 6.40
C PRO A 322 -9.33 4.18 7.55
N ILE A 323 -9.42 2.86 7.52
CA ILE A 323 -8.90 1.98 8.59
C ILE A 323 -7.38 1.85 8.50
N LEU A 324 -6.88 1.45 7.34
CA LEU A 324 -5.45 1.40 7.01
C LEU A 324 -5.10 2.36 5.87
N GLY A 325 -6.07 3.12 5.38
CA GLY A 325 -5.89 4.11 4.33
C GLY A 325 -5.19 5.38 4.80
N SER A 326 -4.84 6.23 3.86
CA SER A 326 -4.25 7.52 4.17
C SER A 326 -5.25 8.40 4.94
N THR A 327 -4.80 8.95 6.04
CA THR A 327 -5.60 9.80 6.92
C THR A 327 -6.03 11.13 6.29
N LEU A 328 -5.42 11.52 5.18
CA LEU A 328 -5.84 12.66 4.38
C LEU A 328 -7.27 12.52 3.83
N TYR A 329 -7.75 11.29 3.68
CA TYR A 329 -9.12 10.99 3.23
C TYR A 329 -10.15 10.92 4.37
N SER A 330 -9.73 11.15 5.64
CA SER A 330 -10.56 10.96 6.81
C SER A 330 -11.50 12.14 7.09
N SER A 331 -12.69 11.82 7.58
CA SER A 331 -13.61 12.77 8.24
C SER A 331 -13.33 12.93 9.74
N MET A 332 -12.27 12.30 10.26
CA MET A 332 -11.85 12.37 11.66
C MET A 332 -10.38 12.82 11.74
N SER A 333 -10.08 13.70 12.70
CA SER A 333 -8.71 14.10 12.96
C SER A 333 -7.89 12.96 13.56
N THR A 334 -6.66 12.81 13.10
CA THR A 334 -5.66 11.92 13.71
C THR A 334 -4.71 12.69 14.64
N SER A 335 -4.64 14.00 14.52
CA SER A 335 -3.77 14.84 15.34
C SER A 335 -4.41 15.31 16.66
N THR A 336 -5.74 15.32 16.73
CA THR A 336 -6.47 15.84 17.89
C THR A 336 -7.74 15.01 18.14
N LYS A 337 -7.81 14.35 19.31
CA LYS A 337 -8.97 13.55 19.71
C LYS A 337 -10.25 14.41 19.80
N GLY A 338 -11.37 13.87 19.32
CA GLY A 338 -12.68 14.50 19.37
C GLY A 338 -12.97 15.49 18.24
N ILE A 339 -12.03 15.73 17.33
CA ILE A 339 -12.25 16.60 16.18
C ILE A 339 -12.72 15.77 14.98
N THR A 340 -13.82 16.22 14.36
CA THR A 340 -14.36 15.65 13.11
C THR A 340 -14.58 16.77 12.08
N LEU A 341 -14.55 16.36 10.81
CA LEU A 341 -14.73 17.24 9.65
C LEU A 341 -16.06 16.92 8.96
N ASN A 342 -16.82 17.95 8.66
CA ASN A 342 -18.07 17.81 7.93
C ASN A 342 -17.81 17.85 6.42
N ASN A 343 -18.11 16.76 5.73
CA ASN A 343 -17.99 16.62 4.30
C ASN A 343 -16.65 17.11 3.72
N PRO A 344 -15.51 16.57 4.18
CA PRO A 344 -14.21 16.99 3.67
C PRO A 344 -14.09 16.70 2.18
N ARG A 345 -13.44 17.63 1.47
CA ARG A 345 -13.18 17.55 0.03
C ARG A 345 -11.75 17.94 -0.24
N MET A 346 -11.16 17.32 -1.25
CA MET A 346 -9.74 17.54 -1.55
C MET A 346 -9.48 17.36 -3.05
N PHE A 347 -8.72 18.28 -3.65
CA PHE A 347 -8.02 18.01 -4.90
C PHE A 347 -6.65 17.42 -4.60
N LEU A 348 -6.24 16.45 -5.37
CA LEU A 348 -4.94 15.82 -5.27
C LEU A 348 -4.17 15.87 -6.58
N LEU A 349 -2.88 16.10 -6.49
CA LEU A 349 -1.93 16.01 -7.59
C LEU A 349 -0.75 15.15 -7.15
N ARG A 350 -0.33 14.21 -7.99
CA ARG A 350 0.85 13.38 -7.76
C ARG A 350 1.71 13.39 -9.02
N ALA A 351 3.01 13.50 -8.82
CA ALA A 351 4.01 13.36 -9.87
C ALA A 351 5.06 12.34 -9.42
N GLU A 352 5.28 11.32 -10.22
CA GLU A 352 6.19 10.23 -9.90
C GLU A 352 7.15 10.02 -11.08
N TYR A 353 8.42 9.84 -10.77
CA TYR A 353 9.43 9.36 -11.69
C TYR A 353 10.08 8.13 -11.12
N ALA A 354 10.22 7.08 -11.93
CA ALA A 354 10.92 5.88 -11.49
C ALA A 354 11.73 5.28 -12.63
N GLN A 355 12.93 4.80 -12.31
CA GLN A 355 13.86 4.23 -13.27
C GLN A 355 14.49 2.95 -12.75
N TYR A 356 14.41 1.91 -13.58
CA TYR A 356 15.18 0.69 -13.41
C TYR A 356 16.54 0.85 -14.09
N LEU A 357 17.63 0.64 -13.34
CA LEU A 357 19.02 0.79 -13.82
C LEU A 357 19.63 -0.54 -14.28
N GLY A 358 18.92 -1.66 -14.10
CA GLY A 358 19.42 -3.00 -14.36
C GLY A 358 19.95 -3.71 -13.11
N LYS A 359 20.15 -5.04 -13.20
CA LYS A 359 20.70 -5.89 -12.12
C LYS A 359 19.99 -5.76 -10.77
N GLY A 360 18.69 -5.44 -10.75
CA GLY A 360 17.92 -5.25 -9.52
C GLY A 360 18.01 -3.85 -8.91
N PHE A 361 18.66 -2.89 -9.55
CA PHE A 361 18.74 -1.50 -9.09
C PHE A 361 17.60 -0.67 -9.68
N SER A 362 16.91 0.08 -8.83
CA SER A 362 15.91 1.07 -9.23
C SER A 362 15.92 2.27 -8.29
N TRP A 363 15.51 3.42 -8.79
CA TRP A 363 15.32 4.61 -7.99
C TRP A 363 14.13 5.40 -8.49
N GLY A 364 13.60 6.26 -7.66
CA GLY A 364 12.52 7.14 -8.05
C GLY A 364 12.35 8.32 -7.11
N VAL A 365 11.56 9.26 -7.58
CA VAL A 365 11.10 10.43 -6.82
C VAL A 365 9.58 10.53 -6.93
N ARG A 366 8.97 11.02 -5.88
CA ARG A 366 7.55 11.33 -5.80
C ARG A 366 7.37 12.74 -5.27
N PHE A 367 6.38 13.41 -5.78
CA PHE A 367 5.86 14.66 -5.25
C PHE A 367 4.33 14.58 -5.20
N GLY A 368 3.76 14.96 -4.07
CA GLY A 368 2.32 15.05 -3.83
C GLY A 368 1.92 16.46 -3.43
N PHE A 369 0.72 16.87 -3.84
CA PHE A 369 0.10 18.10 -3.42
C PHE A 369 -1.40 17.87 -3.23
N ASP A 370 -1.92 18.25 -2.05
CA ASP A 370 -3.32 18.11 -1.69
C ASP A 370 -3.89 19.48 -1.30
N LEU A 371 -4.96 19.86 -1.95
CA LEU A 371 -5.68 21.09 -1.68
C LEU A 371 -7.01 20.76 -1.02
N HIS A 372 -7.08 20.95 0.30
CA HIS A 372 -8.29 20.72 1.07
C HIS A 372 -9.21 21.93 0.96
N HIS A 373 -10.45 21.67 0.58
CA HIS A 373 -11.50 22.70 0.57
C HIS A 373 -11.92 23.07 1.99
N GLU A 374 -12.57 24.21 2.09
CA GLU A 374 -13.26 24.64 3.30
C GLU A 374 -14.20 23.57 3.83
N SER A 375 -14.21 23.37 5.13
CA SER A 375 -15.08 22.39 5.79
C SER A 375 -15.45 22.84 7.20
N GLY A 376 -16.62 22.46 7.67
CA GLY A 376 -16.98 22.58 9.07
C GLY A 376 -16.17 21.63 9.93
N VAL A 377 -15.77 22.08 11.12
CA VAL A 377 -15.01 21.32 12.11
C VAL A 377 -15.81 21.27 13.39
N TRP A 378 -16.17 20.08 13.82
CA TRP A 378 -16.79 19.85 15.11
C TRP A 378 -15.77 19.35 16.12
N ASN A 379 -15.71 19.99 17.28
CA ASN A 379 -14.89 19.57 18.42
C ASN A 379 -15.80 19.05 19.54
N ALA A 380 -15.76 17.74 19.78
CA ALA A 380 -16.58 17.10 20.81
C ALA A 380 -16.11 17.42 22.24
N ASN A 381 -14.87 17.89 22.44
CA ASN A 381 -14.33 18.14 23.77
C ASN A 381 -14.91 19.42 24.41
N ASP A 382 -15.16 20.44 23.60
CA ASP A 382 -15.70 21.74 24.04
C ASP A 382 -17.06 22.07 23.42
N HIS A 383 -17.63 21.11 22.64
CA HIS A 383 -18.89 21.25 21.92
C HIS A 383 -18.94 22.47 20.99
N THR A 384 -17.80 22.83 20.38
CA THR A 384 -17.70 23.95 19.45
C THR A 384 -17.77 23.52 18.01
N TYR A 385 -18.39 24.36 17.18
CA TYR A 385 -18.38 24.23 15.73
C TYR A 385 -17.62 25.42 15.14
N THR A 386 -16.58 25.13 14.40
CA THR A 386 -15.74 26.12 13.72
C THR A 386 -15.69 25.84 12.23
N HIS A 387 -15.15 26.79 11.48
CA HIS A 387 -14.98 26.63 10.04
C HIS A 387 -13.49 26.62 9.71
N ARG A 388 -13.04 25.56 9.02
CA ARG A 388 -11.68 25.45 8.48
C ARG A 388 -11.65 26.10 7.11
N SER A 389 -10.77 27.07 6.92
CA SER A 389 -10.46 27.63 5.61
C SER A 389 -9.75 26.62 4.73
N MET A 390 -9.62 26.93 3.44
CA MET A 390 -8.84 26.15 2.49
C MET A 390 -7.38 26.00 2.98
N THR A 391 -6.85 24.78 2.95
CA THR A 391 -5.48 24.45 3.34
C THR A 391 -4.82 23.58 2.28
N ASN A 392 -3.49 23.63 2.23
CA ASN A 392 -2.72 22.78 1.34
C ASN A 392 -1.70 21.96 2.12
N ASP A 393 -1.54 20.72 1.68
CA ASP A 393 -0.54 19.77 2.15
C ASP A 393 0.33 19.37 0.98
N PHE A 394 1.59 19.04 1.22
CA PHE A 394 2.46 18.47 0.20
C PHE A 394 3.39 17.41 0.78
N ASP A 395 3.77 16.47 -0.05
CA ASP A 395 4.77 15.45 0.24
C ASP A 395 5.82 15.39 -0.87
N ALA A 396 7.04 15.08 -0.48
CA ALA A 396 8.13 14.81 -1.40
C ALA A 396 8.92 13.61 -0.92
N GLY A 397 9.33 12.74 -1.84
CA GLY A 397 10.08 11.55 -1.49
C GLY A 397 11.07 11.13 -2.57
N ILE A 398 12.17 10.53 -2.13
CA ILE A 398 13.14 9.85 -2.97
C ILE A 398 13.44 8.48 -2.40
N TYR A 399 13.64 7.49 -3.26
CA TYR A 399 14.04 6.16 -2.85
C TYR A 399 15.06 5.56 -3.81
N LEU A 400 15.91 4.69 -3.27
CA LEU A 400 16.79 3.79 -4.01
C LEU A 400 16.52 2.37 -3.53
N ARG A 401 16.22 1.45 -4.45
CA ARG A 401 15.92 0.04 -4.16
C ARG A 401 16.89 -0.89 -4.86
N LEU A 402 17.23 -1.97 -4.19
CA LEU A 402 18.12 -3.05 -4.60
C LEU A 402 17.39 -4.38 -4.46
N THR A 403 17.32 -5.17 -5.54
CA THR A 403 16.71 -6.51 -5.51
C THR A 403 17.57 -7.57 -6.23
N PRO A 404 18.89 -7.66 -5.96
CA PRO A 404 19.70 -8.69 -6.59
C PRO A 404 19.33 -10.09 -6.08
N SER A 405 19.34 -11.07 -7.00
CA SER A 405 19.10 -12.47 -6.70
C SER A 405 20.22 -13.33 -7.30
N PHE A 406 20.79 -14.21 -6.48
CA PHE A 406 21.93 -15.04 -6.83
C PHE A 406 21.57 -16.51 -6.73
N LEU A 407 21.92 -17.29 -7.75
CA LEU A 407 21.86 -18.74 -7.68
C LEU A 407 23.03 -19.25 -6.82
N ILE A 408 22.73 -19.86 -5.68
CA ILE A 408 23.73 -20.48 -4.82
C ILE A 408 24.06 -21.87 -5.34
N LYS A 409 23.02 -22.70 -5.57
CA LYS A 409 23.16 -24.08 -6.01
C LYS A 409 21.93 -24.55 -6.77
N LYS A 410 22.15 -25.41 -7.76
CA LYS A 410 21.10 -26.21 -8.40
C LYS A 410 21.37 -27.69 -8.11
N PHE A 411 20.46 -28.30 -7.36
CA PHE A 411 20.58 -29.73 -7.01
C PHE A 411 20.21 -30.58 -8.23
N LYS A 412 20.95 -31.66 -8.43
CA LYS A 412 20.62 -32.61 -9.49
C LYS A 412 19.29 -33.30 -9.12
N THR A 413 18.44 -33.48 -10.08
CA THR A 413 17.28 -34.37 -9.92
C THR A 413 17.84 -35.79 -9.91
N ASP A 414 17.69 -36.54 -8.82
CA ASP A 414 17.94 -37.98 -8.85
C ASP A 414 16.99 -38.57 -9.90
N GLN A 415 17.56 -39.05 -10.97
CA GLN A 415 16.82 -39.91 -11.89
C GLN A 415 16.59 -41.23 -11.12
N THR A 416 15.51 -41.28 -10.35
CA THR A 416 15.00 -42.54 -9.83
C THR A 416 14.72 -43.44 -11.01
N LYS A 417 15.50 -44.54 -11.09
CA LYS A 417 15.29 -45.64 -12.03
C LYS A 417 13.91 -46.24 -11.88
#